data_1accbd49d1fe9c7d365ca709c2dc281c
#
_entry.id   1accbd49d1fe9c7d365ca709c2dc281c
#
_cell.length_a   1.000
_cell.length_b   1.000
_cell.length_c   1.000
_cell.angle_alpha   90.00
_cell.angle_beta   90.00
_cell.angle_gamma   90.00
#
_symmetry.space_group_name_H-M   'P 1'
#
loop_
_entity.id
_entity.type
_entity.pdbx_description
1 polymer ?
#
loop_
_entity_poly.entity_id
_entity_poly.type
_entity_poly.pdbx_seq_one_letter_code
_entity_poly.pdbx_strand_id
1 'polypeptide(L)'
;MSINGQPAAAAIVGTFPMPVGTRFEWHSHGDNQLAWSPEGVLVVLTEGGGGGSYVLPPSRALWIPAGTVHETRASGAAVLRSVYVEPRRCSIDWDVPTPVAVSPLLGELIHHLDDREIGAEERPRAEALLFDLLVPLRIATIDVRSPADPRARGVADALLADPADPRTLHEWGRTVGASSRTLARAFLHDTGLSFGRWRTLVRLQASLLYLAEQMPVSVVAPLVGYRTTSAYVAAFRAHTGVTPGRYFQRPAATPLPARSAEALAGADLSIPVEDRLIRR
;
A
#
# COMPACT_ATOMS: atom_id res chain seq x y z
N MET A 1 -18.29 25.62 10.80
CA MET A 1 -18.22 27.07 10.47
C MET A 1 -16.88 27.58 10.99
N SER A 2 -15.95 27.88 10.10
CA SER A 2 -14.61 28.42 10.46
C SER A 2 -14.78 29.84 11.03
N ILE A 3 -14.20 30.08 12.20
CA ILE A 3 -14.33 31.34 12.93
C ILE A 3 -13.53 32.50 12.29
N ASN A 4 -12.81 32.31 11.19
CA ASN A 4 -11.92 33.34 10.60
C ASN A 4 -11.86 33.36 9.07
N GLY A 5 -12.90 33.04 8.32
CA GLY A 5 -12.91 33.27 6.86
C GLY A 5 -11.78 32.59 6.04
N GLN A 6 -10.94 31.80 6.67
CA GLN A 6 -9.88 31.02 6.01
C GLN A 6 -10.49 29.77 5.35
N PRO A 7 -10.11 29.42 4.11
CA PRO A 7 -10.53 28.17 3.53
C PRO A 7 -10.06 27.03 4.46
N ALA A 8 -11.00 26.14 4.85
CA ALA A 8 -10.65 24.96 5.64
C ALA A 8 -9.58 24.16 4.90
N ALA A 9 -8.63 23.53 5.61
CA ALA A 9 -7.62 22.66 5.01
C ALA A 9 -8.28 21.56 4.18
N ALA A 10 -7.74 21.27 2.99
CA ALA A 10 -8.21 20.14 2.18
C ALA A 10 -7.70 18.81 2.74
N ALA A 11 -6.54 18.82 3.38
CA ALA A 11 -5.90 17.66 3.97
C ALA A 11 -5.64 17.86 5.46
N ILE A 12 -5.96 16.83 6.25
CA ILE A 12 -5.66 16.76 7.69
C ILE A 12 -4.73 15.57 7.91
N VAL A 13 -3.60 15.79 8.58
CA VAL A 13 -2.68 14.72 8.94
C VAL A 13 -2.94 14.25 10.36
N GLY A 14 -3.07 12.93 10.53
CA GLY A 14 -3.12 12.26 11.83
C GLY A 14 -1.92 11.33 11.98
N THR A 15 -1.24 11.40 13.13
CA THR A 15 -0.11 10.54 13.46
C THR A 15 -0.45 9.62 14.62
N PHE A 16 -0.34 8.31 14.41
CA PHE A 16 -0.76 7.27 15.34
C PHE A 16 0.40 6.29 15.61
N PRO A 17 1.01 6.32 16.81
CA PRO A 17 1.94 5.27 17.21
C PRO A 17 1.25 3.90 17.21
N MET A 18 1.89 2.91 16.60
CA MET A 18 1.40 1.53 16.51
C MET A 18 2.43 0.56 17.11
N PRO A 19 2.44 0.36 18.44
CA PRO A 19 3.20 -0.72 19.07
C PRO A 19 2.88 -2.09 18.46
N VAL A 20 3.75 -3.07 18.70
CA VAL A 20 3.54 -4.45 18.25
C VAL A 20 2.15 -4.95 18.65
N GLY A 21 1.41 -5.52 17.70
CA GLY A 21 0.06 -6.03 17.91
C GLY A 21 -1.06 -4.99 17.82
N THR A 22 -0.72 -3.71 17.61
CA THR A 22 -1.72 -2.66 17.39
C THR A 22 -2.40 -2.83 16.04
N ARG A 23 -3.73 -2.65 16.04
CA ARG A 23 -4.54 -2.59 14.82
C ARG A 23 -5.69 -1.61 14.99
N PHE A 24 -6.10 -1.03 13.89
CA PHE A 24 -7.39 -0.36 13.73
C PHE A 24 -8.32 -1.39 13.10
N GLU A 25 -9.34 -1.79 13.85
CA GLU A 25 -10.34 -2.79 13.42
C GLU A 25 -11.06 -2.33 12.13
N TRP A 26 -11.78 -3.24 11.51
CA TRP A 26 -12.57 -2.97 10.32
C TRP A 26 -13.49 -1.75 10.50
N HIS A 27 -13.29 -0.75 9.67
CA HIS A 27 -14.05 0.51 9.69
C HIS A 27 -14.07 1.15 8.29
N SER A 28 -14.86 2.20 8.15
CA SER A 28 -14.83 3.09 6.99
C SER A 28 -15.08 4.53 7.43
N HIS A 29 -14.71 5.49 6.61
CA HIS A 29 -14.92 6.92 6.87
C HIS A 29 -15.28 7.67 5.59
N GLY A 30 -15.82 8.88 5.74
CA GLY A 30 -16.30 9.72 4.62
C GLY A 30 -15.20 10.47 3.88
N ASP A 31 -13.96 10.44 4.35
CA ASP A 31 -12.82 11.08 3.70
C ASP A 31 -12.00 10.05 2.92
N ASN A 32 -11.31 10.52 1.87
CA ASN A 32 -10.21 9.76 1.29
C ASN A 32 -9.05 9.73 2.27
N GLN A 33 -8.28 8.66 2.29
CA GLN A 33 -7.12 8.51 3.18
C GLN A 33 -5.89 8.10 2.37
N LEU A 34 -4.77 8.77 2.61
CA LEU A 34 -3.45 8.26 2.27
C LEU A 34 -2.82 7.67 3.54
N ALA A 35 -2.77 6.34 3.63
CA ALA A 35 -2.15 5.62 4.74
C ALA A 35 -0.67 5.36 4.43
N TRP A 36 0.22 5.79 5.31
CA TRP A 36 1.67 5.66 5.18
C TRP A 36 2.36 5.46 6.52
N SER A 37 3.55 4.85 6.50
CA SER A 37 4.43 4.77 7.67
C SER A 37 5.82 5.25 7.31
N PRO A 38 6.40 6.22 8.03
CA PRO A 38 7.80 6.60 7.85
C PRO A 38 8.76 5.51 8.36
N GLU A 39 8.31 4.70 9.32
CA GLU A 39 9.08 3.62 9.95
C GLU A 39 8.21 2.41 10.28
N GLY A 40 8.76 1.22 10.14
CA GLY A 40 8.04 -0.03 10.28
C GLY A 40 7.24 -0.40 9.03
N VAL A 41 6.42 -1.45 9.14
CA VAL A 41 5.62 -1.99 8.03
C VAL A 41 4.16 -2.05 8.44
N LEU A 42 3.29 -1.45 7.65
CA LEU A 42 1.84 -1.57 7.80
C LEU A 42 1.29 -2.66 6.87
N VAL A 43 0.22 -3.28 7.31
CA VAL A 43 -0.62 -4.13 6.47
C VAL A 43 -2.02 -3.55 6.49
N VAL A 44 -2.53 -3.21 5.32
CA VAL A 44 -3.90 -2.73 5.15
C VAL A 44 -4.69 -3.79 4.41
N LEU A 45 -5.80 -4.20 5.02
CA LEU A 45 -6.78 -5.09 4.40
C LEU A 45 -7.97 -4.25 3.96
N THR A 46 -8.51 -4.52 2.78
CA THR A 46 -9.68 -3.78 2.26
C THR A 46 -10.73 -4.75 1.75
N GLU A 47 -12.02 -4.40 1.88
CA GLU A 47 -13.15 -5.12 1.31
C GLU A 47 -13.70 -4.42 0.06
N GLY A 48 -14.49 -5.15 -0.75
CA GLY A 48 -15.19 -4.60 -1.92
C GLY A 48 -14.44 -4.71 -3.23
N GLY A 49 -14.82 -3.92 -4.21
CA GLY A 49 -14.21 -3.86 -5.54
C GLY A 49 -12.75 -3.39 -5.44
N GLY A 50 -11.81 -4.23 -5.82
CA GLY A 50 -10.37 -3.97 -5.62
C GLY A 50 -9.88 -4.30 -4.20
N GLY A 51 -10.68 -5.01 -3.38
CA GLY A 51 -10.28 -5.50 -2.06
C GLY A 51 -9.03 -6.37 -2.12
N GLY A 52 -8.19 -6.29 -1.07
CA GLY A 52 -6.94 -7.02 -1.03
C GLY A 52 -6.14 -6.78 0.24
N SER A 53 -4.96 -7.38 0.28
CA SER A 53 -3.97 -7.18 1.34
C SER A 53 -2.79 -6.40 0.79
N TYR A 54 -2.52 -5.25 1.39
CA TYR A 54 -1.47 -4.33 1.00
C TYR A 54 -0.40 -4.27 2.08
N VAL A 55 0.83 -4.59 1.71
CA VAL A 55 2.01 -4.46 2.60
C VAL A 55 2.73 -3.16 2.25
N LEU A 56 2.84 -2.27 3.23
CA LEU A 56 3.30 -0.89 3.07
C LEU A 56 4.58 -0.66 3.90
N PRO A 57 5.78 -0.89 3.33
CA PRO A 57 7.02 -0.38 3.91
C PRO A 57 7.11 1.14 3.73
N PRO A 58 8.09 1.84 4.33
CA PRO A 58 8.24 3.30 4.20
C PRO A 58 8.30 3.86 2.77
N SER A 59 8.65 3.02 1.80
CA SER A 59 8.68 3.41 0.37
C SER A 59 7.31 3.41 -0.31
N ARG A 60 6.24 3.00 0.40
CA ARG A 60 4.88 2.87 -0.14
C ARG A 60 3.82 3.42 0.79
N ALA A 61 2.82 4.05 0.21
CA ALA A 61 1.57 4.42 0.84
C ALA A 61 0.39 3.71 0.13
N LEU A 62 -0.77 3.73 0.75
CA LEU A 62 -2.02 3.30 0.13
C LEU A 62 -3.00 4.47 0.14
N TRP A 63 -3.49 4.82 -1.03
CA TRP A 63 -4.67 5.64 -1.19
C TRP A 63 -5.91 4.78 -0.98
N ILE A 64 -6.76 5.17 -0.04
CA ILE A 64 -8.00 4.48 0.34
C ILE A 64 -9.14 5.44 0.05
N PRO A 65 -9.99 5.18 -0.97
CA PRO A 65 -11.13 6.03 -1.27
C PRO A 65 -12.15 6.09 -0.12
N ALA A 66 -12.85 7.20 -0.01
CA ALA A 66 -13.94 7.39 0.94
C ALA A 66 -14.96 6.23 0.89
N GLY A 67 -15.42 5.76 2.04
CA GLY A 67 -16.37 4.65 2.16
C GLY A 67 -15.77 3.24 2.00
N THR A 68 -14.48 3.11 1.67
CA THR A 68 -13.83 1.80 1.62
C THR A 68 -13.71 1.19 3.02
N VAL A 69 -14.27 0.00 3.22
CA VAL A 69 -14.14 -0.76 4.46
C VAL A 69 -12.73 -1.34 4.53
N HIS A 70 -11.99 -1.04 5.60
CA HIS A 70 -10.60 -1.47 5.74
C HIS A 70 -10.18 -1.67 7.21
N GLU A 71 -9.14 -2.50 7.38
CA GLU A 71 -8.41 -2.73 8.63
C GLU A 71 -6.95 -2.32 8.41
N THR A 72 -6.33 -1.65 9.39
CA THR A 72 -4.90 -1.34 9.36
C THR A 72 -4.20 -1.93 10.57
N ARG A 73 -3.11 -2.68 10.36
CA ARG A 73 -2.29 -3.26 11.43
C ARG A 73 -0.79 -3.07 11.16
N ALA A 74 -0.02 -3.05 12.22
CA ALA A 74 1.44 -3.04 12.15
C ALA A 74 2.00 -4.48 12.14
N SER A 75 2.99 -4.77 11.28
CA SER A 75 3.70 -6.04 11.29
C SER A 75 4.68 -6.16 12.47
N GLY A 76 5.16 -5.03 12.96
CA GLY A 76 6.02 -4.86 14.13
C GLY A 76 5.65 -3.56 14.81
N ALA A 77 6.60 -2.84 15.41
CA ALA A 77 6.38 -1.44 15.80
C ALA A 77 6.40 -0.56 14.55
N ALA A 78 5.43 0.36 14.44
CA ALA A 78 5.29 1.27 13.32
C ALA A 78 4.68 2.61 13.77
N VAL A 79 4.67 3.60 12.88
CA VAL A 79 3.91 4.84 13.05
C VAL A 79 3.00 5.00 11.84
N LEU A 80 1.68 4.93 12.04
CA LEU A 80 0.74 5.25 10.97
C LEU A 80 0.61 6.77 10.85
N ARG A 81 0.88 7.29 9.67
CA ARG A 81 0.49 8.64 9.24
C ARG A 81 -0.66 8.53 8.26
N SER A 82 -1.77 9.17 8.60
CA SER A 82 -2.96 9.21 7.75
C SER A 82 -3.18 10.64 7.28
N VAL A 83 -3.16 10.86 5.97
CA VAL A 83 -3.59 12.12 5.38
C VAL A 83 -5.04 11.95 4.95
N TYR A 84 -5.96 12.58 5.65
CA TYR A 84 -7.39 12.58 5.34
C TYR A 84 -7.72 13.74 4.42
N VAL A 85 -8.44 13.46 3.34
CA VAL A 85 -8.77 14.44 2.30
C VAL A 85 -10.27 14.41 2.03
N GLU A 86 -10.93 15.55 2.23
CA GLU A 86 -12.36 15.68 1.88
C GLU A 86 -12.56 15.41 0.37
N PRO A 87 -13.47 14.49 -0.03
CA PRO A 87 -13.63 14.09 -1.42
C PRO A 87 -13.94 15.26 -2.38
N ARG A 88 -14.74 16.25 -1.94
CA ARG A 88 -15.11 17.42 -2.75
C ARG A 88 -13.94 18.38 -3.01
N ARG A 89 -12.86 18.25 -2.30
CA ARG A 89 -11.66 19.11 -2.36
C ARG A 89 -10.44 18.35 -2.88
N CYS A 90 -10.64 17.11 -3.27
CA CYS A 90 -9.61 16.21 -3.76
C CYS A 90 -9.58 16.25 -5.29
N SER A 91 -8.38 16.40 -5.88
CA SER A 91 -8.18 16.29 -7.33
C SER A 91 -7.93 14.85 -7.79
N ILE A 92 -7.84 13.90 -6.86
CA ILE A 92 -7.63 12.48 -7.16
C ILE A 92 -9.01 11.81 -7.31
N ASP A 93 -9.23 11.13 -8.42
CA ASP A 93 -10.46 10.43 -8.81
C ASP A 93 -10.37 8.89 -8.72
N TRP A 94 -9.38 8.37 -8.00
CA TRP A 94 -9.22 6.91 -7.86
C TRP A 94 -10.31 6.34 -6.95
N ASP A 95 -11.11 5.46 -7.49
CA ASP A 95 -12.28 4.83 -6.86
C ASP A 95 -11.99 3.46 -6.21
N VAL A 96 -10.74 2.99 -6.33
CA VAL A 96 -10.27 1.74 -5.71
C VAL A 96 -8.99 1.97 -4.90
N PRO A 97 -8.74 1.14 -3.86
CA PRO A 97 -7.50 1.21 -3.11
C PRO A 97 -6.28 1.14 -4.02
N THR A 98 -5.45 2.19 -4.00
CA THR A 98 -4.37 2.38 -4.97
C THR A 98 -3.03 2.57 -4.26
N PRO A 99 -2.07 1.65 -4.44
CA PRO A 99 -0.71 1.83 -3.92
C PRO A 99 0.00 3.01 -4.59
N VAL A 100 0.74 3.76 -3.77
CA VAL A 100 1.48 4.97 -4.17
C VAL A 100 2.94 4.82 -3.78
N ALA A 101 3.85 5.29 -4.65
CA ALA A 101 5.27 5.39 -4.31
C ALA A 101 5.53 6.61 -3.42
N VAL A 102 6.18 6.41 -2.27
CA VAL A 102 6.58 7.52 -1.41
C VAL A 102 8.01 7.95 -1.74
N SER A 103 8.15 9.16 -2.28
CA SER A 103 9.44 9.82 -2.47
C SER A 103 9.90 10.48 -1.17
N PRO A 104 11.20 10.77 -0.97
CA PRO A 104 11.64 11.58 0.17
C PRO A 104 10.88 12.89 0.26
N LEU A 105 10.68 13.56 -0.88
CA LEU A 105 9.93 14.81 -0.92
C LEU A 105 8.47 14.62 -0.46
N LEU A 106 7.79 13.56 -0.89
CA LEU A 106 6.43 13.28 -0.43
C LEU A 106 6.40 12.98 1.06
N GLY A 107 7.35 12.21 1.58
CA GLY A 107 7.46 11.93 3.02
C GLY A 107 7.67 13.21 3.84
N GLU A 108 8.62 14.06 3.46
CA GLU A 108 8.87 15.34 4.13
C GLU A 108 7.67 16.30 4.01
N LEU A 109 6.98 16.29 2.89
CA LEU A 109 5.76 17.09 2.70
C LEU A 109 4.62 16.65 3.61
N ILE A 110 4.44 15.34 3.82
CA ILE A 110 3.47 14.81 4.80
C ILE A 110 3.86 15.25 6.22
N HIS A 111 5.15 15.24 6.57
CA HIS A 111 5.64 15.75 7.84
C HIS A 111 5.32 17.25 8.00
N HIS A 112 5.59 18.05 6.95
CA HIS A 112 5.33 19.47 6.94
C HIS A 112 3.84 19.80 7.08
N LEU A 113 2.95 19.03 6.43
CA LEU A 113 1.50 19.19 6.54
C LEU A 113 0.94 18.81 7.93
N ASP A 114 1.67 18.01 8.73
CA ASP A 114 1.33 17.66 10.11
C ASP A 114 1.61 18.83 11.08
N ASP A 115 2.44 19.79 10.67
CA ASP A 115 2.72 20.98 11.45
C ASP A 115 1.47 21.87 11.57
N ARG A 116 1.08 22.17 12.83
CA ARG A 116 -0.07 23.02 13.13
C ARG A 116 0.21 24.52 12.92
N GLU A 117 1.50 24.89 12.81
CA GLU A 117 1.94 26.28 12.64
C GLU A 117 2.10 26.67 11.16
N ILE A 118 1.88 25.72 10.21
CA ILE A 118 1.95 26.01 8.78
C ILE A 118 1.03 27.18 8.40
N GLY A 119 1.59 28.18 7.71
CA GLY A 119 0.88 29.39 7.34
C GLY A 119 -0.35 29.13 6.45
N ALA A 120 -1.39 29.93 6.65
CA ALA A 120 -2.66 29.79 5.92
C ALA A 120 -2.52 29.88 4.39
N GLU A 121 -1.54 30.65 3.89
CA GLU A 121 -1.24 30.77 2.47
C GLU A 121 -0.26 29.71 1.96
N GLU A 122 0.52 29.11 2.86
CA GLU A 122 1.48 28.07 2.55
C GLU A 122 0.80 26.70 2.42
N ARG A 123 -0.10 26.38 3.33
CA ARG A 123 -0.83 25.09 3.38
C ARG A 123 -1.49 24.72 2.05
N PRO A 124 -2.26 25.58 1.34
CA PRO A 124 -2.87 25.21 0.08
C PRO A 124 -1.85 24.86 -1.02
N ARG A 125 -0.66 25.48 -1.01
CA ARG A 125 0.42 25.15 -1.97
C ARG A 125 1.04 23.80 -1.65
N ALA A 126 1.25 23.51 -0.36
CA ALA A 126 1.74 22.22 0.09
C ALA A 126 0.74 21.09 -0.21
N GLU A 127 -0.56 21.32 -0.01
CA GLU A 127 -1.63 20.37 -0.37
C GLU A 127 -1.68 20.14 -1.89
N ALA A 128 -1.57 21.17 -2.71
CA ALA A 128 -1.53 21.02 -4.17
C ALA A 128 -0.32 20.20 -4.62
N LEU A 129 0.85 20.46 -4.04
CA LEU A 129 2.06 19.68 -4.31
C LEU A 129 1.92 18.22 -3.84
N LEU A 130 1.24 17.97 -2.70
CA LEU A 130 0.96 16.60 -2.25
C LEU A 130 0.24 15.82 -3.35
N PHE A 131 -0.85 16.37 -3.92
CA PHE A 131 -1.61 15.69 -4.96
C PHE A 131 -0.80 15.47 -6.24
N ASP A 132 0.03 16.43 -6.63
CA ASP A 132 0.92 16.31 -7.80
C ASP A 132 1.98 15.20 -7.62
N LEU A 133 2.38 14.90 -6.39
CA LEU A 133 3.36 13.85 -6.06
C LEU A 133 2.74 12.45 -5.92
N LEU A 134 1.41 12.33 -5.86
CA LEU A 134 0.75 11.03 -5.78
C LEU A 134 0.77 10.33 -7.15
N VAL A 135 1.69 9.37 -7.28
CA VAL A 135 1.84 8.58 -8.50
C VAL A 135 1.44 7.13 -8.21
N PRO A 136 0.39 6.60 -8.89
CA PRO A 136 -0.05 5.24 -8.66
C PRO A 136 1.01 4.23 -9.09
N LEU A 137 1.24 3.23 -8.24
CA LEU A 137 2.09 2.09 -8.54
C LEU A 137 1.28 1.02 -9.27
N ARG A 138 1.68 0.71 -10.51
CA ARG A 138 1.18 -0.47 -11.25
C ARG A 138 1.90 -1.73 -10.76
N ILE A 139 1.50 -2.22 -9.60
CA ILE A 139 2.01 -3.48 -9.05
C ILE A 139 0.87 -4.49 -8.94
N ALA A 140 1.16 -5.75 -9.26
CA ALA A 140 0.23 -6.82 -9.00
C ALA A 140 0.10 -7.00 -7.48
N THR A 141 -1.10 -6.80 -6.93
CA THR A 141 -1.42 -7.20 -5.57
C THR A 141 -1.52 -8.72 -5.50
N ILE A 142 -1.03 -9.29 -4.42
CA ILE A 142 -1.17 -10.73 -4.18
C ILE A 142 -2.40 -10.91 -3.31
N ASP A 143 -3.56 -11.10 -3.95
CA ASP A 143 -4.82 -11.36 -3.27
C ASP A 143 -5.06 -12.87 -3.13
N VAL A 144 -5.38 -13.28 -1.91
CA VAL A 144 -5.62 -14.69 -1.57
C VAL A 144 -7.03 -14.83 -0.98
N ARG A 145 -7.95 -15.26 -1.82
CA ARG A 145 -9.33 -15.52 -1.39
C ARG A 145 -9.43 -16.86 -0.66
N SER A 146 -10.10 -16.87 0.50
CA SER A 146 -10.38 -18.12 1.22
C SER A 146 -11.55 -18.86 0.61
N PRO A 147 -11.49 -20.21 0.55
CA PRO A 147 -12.61 -21.02 0.07
C PRO A 147 -13.83 -20.95 1.04
N ALA A 148 -15.03 -21.13 0.51
CA ALA A 148 -16.26 -21.12 1.29
C ALA A 148 -16.56 -22.48 1.98
N ASP A 149 -16.18 -23.60 1.36
CA ASP A 149 -16.34 -24.94 1.97
C ASP A 149 -15.61 -25.01 3.32
N PRO A 150 -16.26 -25.37 4.43
CA PRO A 150 -15.64 -25.32 5.77
C PRO A 150 -14.36 -26.16 5.90
N ARG A 151 -14.27 -27.31 5.20
CA ARG A 151 -13.09 -28.19 5.26
C ARG A 151 -11.94 -27.58 4.47
N ALA A 152 -12.21 -27.03 3.28
CA ALA A 152 -11.21 -26.31 2.49
C ALA A 152 -10.75 -25.02 3.21
N ARG A 153 -11.66 -24.34 3.90
CA ARG A 153 -11.35 -23.18 4.74
C ARG A 153 -10.41 -23.53 5.89
N GLY A 154 -10.67 -24.64 6.61
CA GLY A 154 -9.77 -25.09 7.66
C GLY A 154 -8.33 -25.38 7.14
N VAL A 155 -8.20 -25.91 5.91
CA VAL A 155 -6.90 -26.07 5.25
C VAL A 155 -6.29 -24.71 4.89
N ALA A 156 -7.12 -23.78 4.38
CA ALA A 156 -6.68 -22.45 4.02
C ALA A 156 -6.18 -21.67 5.24
N ASP A 157 -6.94 -21.67 6.34
CA ASP A 157 -6.57 -20.98 7.59
C ASP A 157 -5.25 -21.50 8.17
N ALA A 158 -5.06 -22.83 8.14
CA ALA A 158 -3.81 -23.44 8.59
C ALA A 158 -2.61 -23.03 7.72
N LEU A 159 -2.78 -22.93 6.39
CA LEU A 159 -1.72 -22.51 5.46
C LEU A 159 -1.49 -20.99 5.48
N LEU A 160 -2.47 -20.18 5.84
CA LEU A 160 -2.29 -18.75 6.07
C LEU A 160 -1.50 -18.52 7.37
N ALA A 161 -1.70 -19.37 8.40
CA ALA A 161 -0.94 -19.31 9.63
C ALA A 161 0.51 -19.86 9.48
N ASP A 162 0.69 -20.93 8.69
CA ASP A 162 1.99 -21.50 8.35
C ASP A 162 2.13 -21.76 6.84
N PRO A 163 2.59 -20.76 6.07
CA PRO A 163 2.78 -20.90 4.62
C PRO A 163 3.82 -21.95 4.22
N ALA A 164 4.72 -22.29 5.12
CA ALA A 164 5.78 -23.27 4.88
C ALA A 164 5.32 -24.73 5.04
N ASP A 165 4.14 -24.96 5.60
CA ASP A 165 3.61 -26.31 5.81
C ASP A 165 3.75 -27.17 4.54
N PRO A 166 4.47 -28.30 4.60
CA PRO A 166 4.77 -29.10 3.41
C PRO A 166 3.66 -30.06 3.00
N ARG A 167 2.61 -30.23 3.84
CA ARG A 167 1.57 -31.23 3.63
C ARG A 167 0.95 -31.13 2.22
N THR A 168 0.77 -32.28 1.62
CA THR A 168 0.08 -32.45 0.35
C THR A 168 -1.43 -32.33 0.54
N LEU A 169 -2.17 -32.11 -0.55
CA LEU A 169 -3.65 -32.09 -0.49
C LEU A 169 -4.23 -33.44 0.01
N HIS A 170 -3.51 -34.54 -0.19
CA HIS A 170 -3.90 -35.86 0.33
C HIS A 170 -3.79 -35.91 1.86
N GLU A 171 -2.68 -35.43 2.41
CA GLU A 171 -2.46 -35.37 3.86
C GLU A 171 -3.45 -34.41 4.52
N TRP A 172 -3.68 -33.26 3.92
CA TRP A 172 -4.73 -32.32 4.36
C TRP A 172 -6.12 -32.96 4.34
N GLY A 173 -6.43 -33.74 3.29
CA GLY A 173 -7.71 -34.46 3.21
C GLY A 173 -7.94 -35.39 4.39
N ARG A 174 -6.89 -36.09 4.83
CA ARG A 174 -6.94 -36.96 6.04
C ARG A 174 -7.18 -36.15 7.31
N THR A 175 -6.59 -34.94 7.41
CA THR A 175 -6.75 -34.06 8.59
C THR A 175 -8.19 -33.54 8.72
N VAL A 176 -8.82 -33.16 7.58
CA VAL A 176 -10.17 -32.55 7.59
C VAL A 176 -11.30 -33.51 7.20
N GLY A 177 -11.05 -34.81 7.10
CA GLY A 177 -12.05 -35.84 6.77
C GLY A 177 -12.63 -35.69 5.35
N ALA A 178 -11.80 -35.33 4.36
CA ALA A 178 -12.22 -35.18 2.97
C ALA A 178 -11.24 -35.85 1.99
N SER A 179 -11.74 -36.24 0.81
CA SER A 179 -10.83 -36.71 -0.25
C SER A 179 -10.06 -35.54 -0.88
N SER A 180 -8.84 -35.83 -1.41
CA SER A 180 -8.08 -34.83 -2.19
C SER A 180 -8.90 -34.24 -3.35
N ARG A 181 -9.76 -35.08 -4.00
CA ARG A 181 -10.64 -34.65 -5.09
C ARG A 181 -11.69 -33.66 -4.60
N THR A 182 -12.26 -33.89 -3.42
CA THR A 182 -13.26 -33.00 -2.81
C THR A 182 -12.63 -31.64 -2.52
N LEU A 183 -11.47 -31.62 -1.85
CA LEU A 183 -10.75 -30.40 -1.55
C LEU A 183 -10.32 -29.66 -2.82
N ALA A 184 -9.75 -30.36 -3.80
CA ALA A 184 -9.33 -29.74 -5.07
C ALA A 184 -10.50 -29.05 -5.78
N ARG A 185 -11.70 -29.67 -5.76
CA ARG A 185 -12.91 -29.11 -6.35
C ARG A 185 -13.40 -27.90 -5.58
N ALA A 186 -13.37 -27.94 -4.24
CA ALA A 186 -13.76 -26.80 -3.39
C ALA A 186 -12.85 -25.60 -3.63
N PHE A 187 -11.52 -25.77 -3.61
CA PHE A 187 -10.58 -24.68 -3.93
C PHE A 187 -10.85 -24.08 -5.31
N LEU A 188 -10.98 -24.92 -6.34
CA LEU A 188 -11.21 -24.44 -7.71
C LEU A 188 -12.55 -23.72 -7.85
N HIS A 189 -13.63 -24.25 -7.25
CA HIS A 189 -14.96 -23.66 -7.33
C HIS A 189 -15.03 -22.31 -6.60
N ASP A 190 -14.50 -22.26 -5.37
CA ASP A 190 -14.70 -21.09 -4.49
C ASP A 190 -13.68 -19.97 -4.76
N THR A 191 -12.47 -20.31 -5.20
CA THR A 191 -11.39 -19.34 -5.40
C THR A 191 -11.01 -19.12 -6.86
N GLY A 192 -11.49 -19.96 -7.79
CA GLY A 192 -11.07 -19.97 -9.19
C GLY A 192 -9.66 -20.56 -9.42
N LEU A 193 -9.00 -21.05 -8.37
CA LEU A 193 -7.62 -21.50 -8.41
C LEU A 193 -7.47 -22.98 -8.03
N SER A 194 -6.57 -23.69 -8.69
CA SER A 194 -6.13 -24.98 -8.17
C SER A 194 -5.43 -24.79 -6.83
N PHE A 195 -5.53 -25.80 -5.93
CA PHE A 195 -4.84 -25.75 -4.61
C PHE A 195 -3.36 -25.41 -4.71
N GLY A 196 -2.64 -25.95 -5.71
CA GLY A 196 -1.22 -25.62 -5.89
C GLY A 196 -0.96 -24.15 -6.22
N ARG A 197 -1.80 -23.56 -7.09
CA ARG A 197 -1.74 -22.12 -7.41
C ARG A 197 -2.13 -21.28 -6.21
N TRP A 198 -3.20 -21.64 -5.52
CA TRP A 198 -3.66 -20.95 -4.32
C TRP A 198 -2.57 -20.94 -3.24
N ARG A 199 -1.97 -22.12 -2.94
CA ARG A 199 -0.86 -22.22 -1.98
C ARG A 199 0.37 -21.39 -2.40
N THR A 200 0.65 -21.31 -3.70
CA THR A 200 1.71 -20.42 -4.20
C THR A 200 1.41 -18.97 -3.84
N LEU A 201 0.19 -18.49 -4.03
CA LEU A 201 -0.18 -17.12 -3.67
C LEU A 201 -0.06 -16.86 -2.16
N VAL A 202 -0.48 -17.78 -1.30
CA VAL A 202 -0.30 -17.70 0.16
C VAL A 202 1.18 -17.49 0.50
N ARG A 203 2.06 -18.31 -0.07
CA ARG A 203 3.51 -18.21 0.15
C ARG A 203 4.09 -16.89 -0.31
N LEU A 204 3.68 -16.43 -1.49
CA LEU A 204 4.12 -15.15 -2.05
C LEU A 204 3.59 -13.98 -1.20
N GLN A 205 2.33 -14.01 -0.77
CA GLN A 205 1.75 -12.99 0.10
C GLN A 205 2.50 -12.91 1.43
N ALA A 206 2.74 -14.05 2.08
CA ALA A 206 3.49 -14.11 3.34
C ALA A 206 4.93 -13.58 3.17
N SER A 207 5.55 -13.81 2.00
CA SER A 207 6.90 -13.32 1.73
C SER A 207 6.99 -11.79 1.68
N LEU A 208 5.88 -11.08 1.41
CA LEU A 208 5.89 -9.61 1.30
C LEU A 208 6.29 -8.94 2.60
N LEU A 209 5.90 -9.48 3.76
CA LEU A 209 6.30 -8.94 5.06
C LEU A 209 7.82 -9.01 5.25
N TYR A 210 8.41 -10.16 5.01
CA TYR A 210 9.85 -10.34 5.13
C TYR A 210 10.64 -9.47 4.13
N LEU A 211 10.13 -9.33 2.89
CA LEU A 211 10.73 -8.45 1.88
C LEU A 211 10.61 -6.98 2.27
N ALA A 212 9.50 -6.58 2.87
CA ALA A 212 9.28 -5.21 3.35
C ALA A 212 10.24 -4.86 4.50
N GLU A 213 10.58 -5.84 5.34
CA GLU A 213 11.60 -5.76 6.39
C GLU A 213 13.03 -5.91 5.85
N GLN A 214 13.18 -5.90 4.51
CA GLN A 214 14.47 -6.01 3.81
C GLN A 214 15.26 -7.30 4.08
N MET A 215 14.58 -8.37 4.48
CA MET A 215 15.23 -9.66 4.66
C MET A 215 15.81 -10.19 3.34
N PRO A 216 17.02 -10.80 3.37
CA PRO A 216 17.63 -11.38 2.16
C PRO A 216 16.71 -12.43 1.52
N VAL A 217 16.58 -12.39 0.19
CA VAL A 217 15.71 -13.30 -0.59
C VAL A 217 16.02 -14.77 -0.33
N SER A 218 17.30 -15.10 -0.07
CA SER A 218 17.76 -16.44 0.28
C SER A 218 17.24 -16.93 1.65
N VAL A 219 16.98 -16.00 2.57
CA VAL A 219 16.40 -16.28 3.90
C VAL A 219 14.87 -16.38 3.77
N VAL A 220 14.24 -15.51 2.99
CA VAL A 220 12.79 -15.50 2.80
C VAL A 220 12.29 -16.79 2.15
N ALA A 221 12.98 -17.30 1.13
CA ALA A 221 12.54 -18.46 0.37
C ALA A 221 12.18 -19.68 1.25
N PRO A 222 13.06 -20.17 2.15
CA PRO A 222 12.72 -21.30 3.03
C PRO A 222 11.64 -20.96 4.06
N LEU A 223 11.58 -19.72 4.58
CA LEU A 223 10.56 -19.29 5.54
C LEU A 223 9.14 -19.39 4.97
N VAL A 224 8.98 -19.25 3.65
CA VAL A 224 7.68 -19.40 2.99
C VAL A 224 7.53 -20.71 2.23
N GLY A 225 8.35 -21.72 2.55
CA GLY A 225 8.20 -23.11 2.10
C GLY A 225 8.75 -23.41 0.71
N TYR A 226 9.70 -22.62 0.19
CA TYR A 226 10.43 -22.97 -1.03
C TYR A 226 11.76 -23.68 -0.70
N ARG A 227 12.04 -24.78 -1.38
CA ARG A 227 13.28 -25.56 -1.20
C ARG A 227 14.51 -24.84 -1.76
N THR A 228 14.32 -23.97 -2.73
CA THR A 228 15.42 -23.20 -3.37
C THR A 228 15.01 -21.77 -3.60
N THR A 229 15.95 -20.85 -3.47
CA THR A 229 15.78 -19.43 -3.78
C THR A 229 15.36 -19.22 -5.23
N SER A 230 15.90 -19.99 -6.16
CA SER A 230 15.57 -19.88 -7.58
C SER A 230 14.10 -20.20 -7.87
N ALA A 231 13.54 -21.24 -7.23
CA ALA A 231 12.13 -21.59 -7.39
C ALA A 231 11.21 -20.49 -6.83
N TYR A 232 11.58 -19.90 -5.71
CA TYR A 232 10.86 -18.76 -5.13
C TYR A 232 10.89 -17.55 -6.06
N VAL A 233 12.08 -17.14 -6.53
CA VAL A 233 12.26 -15.98 -7.43
C VAL A 233 11.47 -16.19 -8.74
N ALA A 234 11.49 -17.39 -9.32
CA ALA A 234 10.73 -17.71 -10.51
C ALA A 234 9.21 -17.59 -10.29
N ALA A 235 8.68 -18.16 -9.19
CA ALA A 235 7.26 -18.08 -8.85
C ALA A 235 6.83 -16.63 -8.59
N PHE A 236 7.63 -15.87 -7.83
CA PHE A 236 7.37 -14.47 -7.51
C PHE A 236 7.32 -13.61 -8.77
N ARG A 237 8.33 -13.73 -9.64
CA ARG A 237 8.38 -12.99 -10.90
C ARG A 237 7.25 -13.36 -11.85
N ALA A 238 6.90 -14.64 -11.95
CA ALA A 238 5.78 -15.09 -12.78
C ALA A 238 4.44 -14.49 -12.37
N HIS A 239 4.27 -14.19 -11.07
CA HIS A 239 3.04 -13.60 -10.55
C HIS A 239 3.05 -12.08 -10.56
N THR A 240 4.16 -11.45 -10.13
CA THR A 240 4.24 -9.99 -9.93
C THR A 240 4.87 -9.22 -11.09
N GLY A 241 5.49 -9.92 -12.05
CA GLY A 241 6.24 -9.32 -13.14
C GLY A 241 7.67 -8.88 -12.78
N VAL A 242 8.00 -8.79 -11.48
CA VAL A 242 9.29 -8.32 -10.97
C VAL A 242 9.94 -9.33 -10.02
N THR A 243 11.24 -9.22 -9.79
CA THR A 243 11.91 -10.07 -8.81
C THR A 243 11.60 -9.62 -7.37
N PRO A 244 11.66 -10.53 -6.36
CA PRO A 244 11.43 -10.18 -4.96
C PRO A 244 12.26 -8.99 -4.48
N GLY A 245 13.57 -8.97 -4.79
CA GLY A 245 14.46 -7.88 -4.39
C GLY A 245 14.15 -6.53 -5.03
N ARG A 246 13.35 -6.50 -6.11
CA ARG A 246 12.91 -5.26 -6.77
C ARG A 246 11.50 -4.84 -6.38
N TYR A 247 10.72 -5.70 -5.74
CA TYR A 247 9.29 -5.47 -5.53
C TYR A 247 9.01 -4.21 -4.69
N PHE A 248 9.82 -3.95 -3.66
CA PHE A 248 9.71 -2.75 -2.82
C PHE A 248 10.72 -1.65 -3.16
N GLN A 249 11.58 -1.88 -4.15
CA GLN A 249 12.42 -0.80 -4.66
C GLN A 249 11.55 0.24 -5.36
N ARG A 250 11.93 1.52 -5.20
CA ARG A 250 11.27 2.61 -5.89
C ARG A 250 11.39 2.38 -7.40
N PRO A 251 10.30 2.51 -8.18
CA PRO A 251 10.42 2.61 -9.62
C PRO A 251 11.44 3.73 -9.92
N ALA A 252 12.34 3.50 -10.87
CA ALA A 252 13.14 4.60 -11.41
C ALA A 252 12.16 5.72 -11.77
N ALA A 253 12.47 6.96 -11.35
CA ALA A 253 11.58 8.10 -11.58
C ALA A 253 11.15 8.09 -13.06
N THR A 254 9.89 7.81 -13.30
CA THR A 254 9.29 8.11 -14.61
C THR A 254 9.36 9.64 -14.69
N PRO A 255 9.99 10.22 -15.72
CA PRO A 255 9.95 11.66 -15.90
C PRO A 255 8.48 12.07 -15.81
N LEU A 256 8.17 13.12 -15.01
CA LEU A 256 6.87 13.76 -15.05
C LEU A 256 6.50 13.96 -16.52
N PRO A 257 5.28 13.58 -16.97
CA PRO A 257 4.86 13.92 -18.32
C PRO A 257 5.11 15.42 -18.48
N ALA A 258 5.89 15.78 -19.49
CA ALA A 258 6.17 17.18 -19.79
C ALA A 258 4.81 17.85 -19.96
N ARG A 259 4.34 18.58 -18.95
CA ARG A 259 3.28 19.57 -19.15
C ARG A 259 3.86 20.49 -20.20
N SER A 260 3.17 20.57 -21.33
CA SER A 260 3.58 21.25 -22.54
C SER A 260 4.30 22.56 -22.19
N ALA A 261 5.52 22.72 -22.68
CA ALA A 261 6.33 23.92 -22.48
C ALA A 261 5.66 25.23 -22.97
N GLU A 262 4.50 25.10 -23.61
CA GLU A 262 3.66 26.23 -24.06
C GLU A 262 3.02 27.03 -22.92
N ALA A 263 2.86 26.47 -21.70
CA ALA A 263 2.28 27.22 -20.59
C ALA A 263 3.27 28.17 -19.88
N LEU A 264 4.57 28.03 -20.13
CA LEU A 264 5.61 28.84 -19.53
C LEU A 264 6.14 29.94 -20.46
N ALA A 265 5.79 29.92 -21.76
CA ALA A 265 6.22 30.93 -22.72
C ALA A 265 5.44 32.27 -22.65
N GLY A 266 4.42 32.37 -21.78
CA GLY A 266 3.58 33.56 -21.63
C GLY A 266 3.80 34.38 -20.34
N ALA A 267 4.69 33.96 -19.45
CA ALA A 267 5.02 34.72 -18.25
C ALA A 267 6.15 35.67 -18.55
N ASP A 268 5.83 36.95 -18.77
CA ASP A 268 6.78 38.04 -18.85
C ASP A 268 7.51 38.20 -17.52
N LEU A 269 8.75 37.72 -17.46
CA LEU A 269 9.65 37.81 -16.31
C LEU A 269 10.46 39.11 -16.35
N SER A 270 9.88 40.22 -16.74
CA SER A 270 10.48 41.55 -16.61
C SER A 270 10.44 41.96 -15.13
N ILE A 271 11.48 41.63 -14.37
CA ILE A 271 11.72 42.20 -13.04
C ILE A 271 12.35 43.59 -13.26
N PRO A 272 11.71 44.69 -12.84
CA PRO A 272 12.37 45.98 -12.87
C PRO A 272 13.48 46.01 -11.80
N VAL A 273 14.73 46.08 -12.22
CA VAL A 273 15.85 46.41 -11.33
C VAL A 273 15.74 47.90 -11.05
N GLU A 274 15.10 48.28 -9.97
CA GLU A 274 15.26 49.66 -9.43
C GLU A 274 16.53 49.75 -8.60
N ASP A 275 17.46 50.46 -9.23
CA ASP A 275 18.70 50.98 -8.73
C ASP A 275 18.43 51.97 -7.56
N ARG A 276 18.71 51.57 -6.31
CA ARG A 276 18.81 52.45 -5.16
C ARG A 276 20.03 52.12 -4.31
N LEU A 277 21.18 52.47 -4.89
CA LEU A 277 22.36 52.66 -4.11
C LEU A 277 22.73 54.16 -4.19
N ILE A 278 23.10 54.73 -3.01
CA ILE A 278 23.86 55.93 -2.73
C ILE A 278 23.06 57.24 -2.63
N ARG A 279 22.91 57.70 -1.38
CA ARG A 279 23.38 58.95 -0.75
C ARG A 279 22.72 59.18 0.60
N ARG A 280 23.31 59.12 1.65
CA ARG A 280 24.20 59.82 2.62
C ARG A 280 24.14 59.12 3.96
#